data_0b0509e7be0330dfabc0bf43a3e30b6a
#
_entry.id   0b0509e7be0330dfabc0bf43a3e30b6a
#
_cell.length_a   1.000
_cell.length_b   1.000
_cell.length_c   1.000
_cell.angle_alpha   90.00
_cell.angle_beta   90.00
_cell.angle_gamma   90.00
#
_symmetry.space_group_name_H-M   'P 1'
#
loop_
_entity.id
_entity.type
_entity.pdbx_description
1 polymer ?
#
loop_
_entity_poly.entity_id
_entity_poly.type
_entity_poly.pdbx_seq_one_letter_code
_entity_poly.pdbx_strand_id
1 'polypeptide(L)'
;MFAPKVTINYPEEKTPQSHRFRGLHALRRYPNGEERCIACKLCEAVCPALAITIESDVSQDGTRRTTRYDIDLFKCIYCGFCEEACPVDAIVETRLHEYHMEKRGENIMSKDKLLGIGERYEAMIAADRAADARYR
;
A
#
# COMPACT_ATOMS: atom_id res chain seq x y z
N MET A 1 -27.78 -22.25 -25.00
CA MET A 1 -26.89 -23.29 -24.45
C MET A 1 -25.47 -23.27 -25.05
N PHE A 2 -25.24 -22.53 -26.13
CA PHE A 2 -23.93 -22.48 -26.81
C PHE A 2 -23.19 -21.15 -26.70
N ALA A 3 -23.55 -20.32 -25.69
CA ALA A 3 -22.78 -19.12 -25.41
C ALA A 3 -21.40 -19.45 -24.83
N PRO A 4 -20.34 -18.66 -25.15
CA PRO A 4 -19.03 -18.84 -24.54
C PRO A 4 -19.12 -18.76 -23.01
N LYS A 5 -18.30 -19.54 -22.32
CA LYS A 5 -18.22 -19.48 -20.85
C LYS A 5 -17.73 -18.10 -20.41
N VAL A 6 -18.37 -17.52 -19.40
CA VAL A 6 -18.01 -16.22 -18.81
C VAL A 6 -17.16 -16.41 -17.55
N THR A 7 -17.26 -17.59 -16.94
CA THR A 7 -16.51 -17.95 -15.72
C THR A 7 -15.10 -18.41 -16.04
N ILE A 8 -14.16 -18.10 -15.16
CA ILE A 8 -12.77 -18.53 -15.21
C ILE A 8 -12.49 -19.58 -14.12
N ASN A 9 -11.47 -20.41 -14.32
CA ASN A 9 -11.06 -21.43 -13.35
C ASN A 9 -9.98 -20.84 -12.43
N TYR A 10 -10.41 -20.11 -11.41
CA TYR A 10 -9.49 -19.65 -10.36
C TYR A 10 -9.08 -20.88 -9.48
N PRO A 11 -7.80 -21.04 -9.07
CA PRO A 11 -6.69 -20.07 -9.20
C PRO A 11 -5.81 -20.24 -10.45
N GLU A 12 -6.08 -21.23 -11.32
CA GLU A 12 -5.28 -21.50 -12.52
C GLU A 12 -5.39 -20.35 -13.53
N GLU A 13 -6.59 -19.78 -13.63
CA GLU A 13 -6.86 -18.60 -14.42
C GLU A 13 -7.17 -17.43 -13.49
N LYS A 14 -6.55 -16.26 -13.73
CA LYS A 14 -6.76 -15.04 -12.93
C LYS A 14 -7.26 -13.91 -13.80
N THR A 15 -8.19 -13.13 -13.27
CA THR A 15 -8.63 -11.89 -13.90
C THR A 15 -7.50 -10.86 -13.87
N PRO A 16 -7.16 -10.21 -15.02
CA PRO A 16 -6.18 -9.13 -15.04
C PRO A 16 -6.61 -7.98 -14.13
N GLN A 17 -5.71 -7.54 -13.26
CA GLN A 17 -5.97 -6.39 -12.38
C GLN A 17 -5.53 -5.09 -13.05
N SER A 18 -6.32 -4.04 -12.89
CA SER A 18 -5.96 -2.69 -13.33
C SER A 18 -4.73 -2.18 -12.55
N HIS A 19 -3.91 -1.32 -13.18
CA HIS A 19 -2.83 -0.60 -12.50
C HIS A 19 -3.33 0.35 -11.39
N ARG A 20 -4.63 0.63 -11.35
CA ARG A 20 -5.32 1.41 -10.30
C ARG A 20 -6.08 0.53 -9.30
N PHE A 21 -5.81 -0.76 -9.29
CA PHE A 21 -6.44 -1.65 -8.32
C PHE A 21 -5.98 -1.30 -6.91
N ARG A 22 -6.93 -1.24 -5.98
CA ARG A 22 -6.71 -0.88 -4.58
C ARG A 22 -6.67 -2.13 -3.72
N GLY A 23 -5.51 -2.77 -3.66
CA GLY A 23 -5.26 -3.93 -2.83
C GLY A 23 -4.34 -3.61 -1.64
N LEU A 24 -3.53 -4.58 -1.23
CA LEU A 24 -2.69 -4.47 -0.05
C LEU A 24 -1.72 -3.29 -0.14
N HIS A 25 -1.57 -2.57 0.97
CA HIS A 25 -0.69 -1.41 1.06
C HIS A 25 0.78 -1.80 1.07
N ALA A 26 1.61 -0.89 0.55
CA ALA A 26 3.06 -0.98 0.61
C ALA A 26 3.69 0.37 0.94
N LEU A 27 4.81 0.36 1.66
CA LEU A 27 5.67 1.52 1.84
C LEU A 27 6.89 1.40 0.92
N ARG A 28 7.19 2.47 0.21
CA ARG A 28 8.27 2.51 -0.78
C ARG A 28 9.55 3.13 -0.23
N ARG A 29 10.68 2.69 -0.79
CA ARG A 29 11.99 3.32 -0.61
C ARG A 29 12.44 4.03 -1.89
N TYR A 30 13.41 4.92 -1.75
CA TYR A 30 14.17 5.45 -2.86
C TYR A 30 15.20 4.41 -3.35
N PRO A 31 15.75 4.56 -4.58
CA PRO A 31 16.79 3.64 -5.07
C PRO A 31 18.06 3.59 -4.21
N ASN A 32 18.33 4.64 -3.41
CA ASN A 32 19.42 4.68 -2.46
C ASN A 32 19.15 3.90 -1.15
N GLY A 33 17.96 3.29 -1.01
CA GLY A 33 17.55 2.53 0.16
C GLY A 33 16.87 3.33 1.26
N GLU A 34 16.84 4.68 1.18
CA GLU A 34 16.13 5.50 2.14
C GLU A 34 14.61 5.34 2.05
N GLU A 35 13.94 5.43 3.19
CA GLU A 35 12.48 5.47 3.23
C GLU A 35 11.96 6.76 2.60
N ARG A 36 10.97 6.66 1.72
CA ARG A 36 10.31 7.84 1.15
C ARG A 36 9.48 8.61 2.19
N CYS A 37 8.97 7.90 3.21
CA CYS A 37 8.09 8.49 4.22
C CYS A 37 8.81 9.54 5.06
N ILE A 38 8.29 10.76 5.05
CA ILE A 38 8.77 11.93 5.81
C ILE A 38 7.95 12.18 7.08
N ALA A 39 7.12 11.24 7.48
CA ALA A 39 6.27 11.33 8.67
C ALA A 39 5.36 12.58 8.73
N CYS A 40 4.84 13.03 7.60
CA CYS A 40 3.96 14.21 7.54
C CYS A 40 2.56 13.97 8.11
N LYS A 41 2.17 12.70 8.33
CA LYS A 41 0.87 12.25 8.88
C LYS A 41 -0.37 12.63 8.05
N LEU A 42 -0.23 13.08 6.81
CA LEU A 42 -1.38 13.42 5.95
C LEU A 42 -2.25 12.18 5.68
N CYS A 43 -1.64 11.01 5.44
CA CYS A 43 -2.36 9.76 5.22
C CYS A 43 -3.16 9.30 6.45
N GLU A 44 -2.66 9.54 7.68
CA GLU A 44 -3.38 9.30 8.92
C GLU A 44 -4.58 10.26 9.05
N ALA A 45 -4.36 11.54 8.77
CA ALA A 45 -5.39 12.58 8.88
C ALA A 45 -6.54 12.40 7.87
N VAL A 46 -6.24 11.96 6.65
CA VAL A 46 -7.24 11.81 5.58
C VAL A 46 -7.99 10.47 5.66
N CYS A 47 -7.53 9.53 6.47
CA CYS A 47 -8.11 8.18 6.54
C CYS A 47 -9.54 8.21 7.11
N PRO A 48 -10.59 7.91 6.32
CA PRO A 48 -11.96 7.98 6.80
C PRO A 48 -12.28 6.89 7.83
N ALA A 49 -11.53 5.79 7.81
CA ALA A 49 -11.72 4.65 8.70
C ALA A 49 -10.82 4.72 9.95
N LEU A 50 -9.96 5.75 10.08
CA LEU A 50 -8.98 5.88 11.16
C LEU A 50 -8.14 4.59 11.33
N ALA A 51 -7.77 4.01 10.19
CA ALA A 51 -7.05 2.73 10.14
C ALA A 51 -5.54 2.88 10.25
N ILE A 52 -5.00 4.10 10.07
CA ILE A 52 -3.55 4.38 10.04
C ILE A 52 -3.15 5.02 11.37
N THR A 53 -2.06 4.54 11.95
CA THR A 53 -1.46 5.11 13.17
C THR A 53 0.01 5.37 12.91
N ILE A 54 0.47 6.61 13.11
CA ILE A 54 1.86 7.02 12.84
C ILE A 54 2.47 7.67 14.08
N GLU A 55 3.61 7.14 14.50
CA GLU A 55 4.50 7.80 15.47
C GLU A 55 5.78 8.22 14.74
N SER A 56 6.32 9.35 15.14
CA SER A 56 7.50 9.93 14.49
C SER A 56 8.44 10.55 15.49
N ASP A 57 9.74 10.48 15.20
CA ASP A 57 10.79 11.10 15.98
C ASP A 57 11.79 11.78 15.04
N VAL A 58 12.69 12.56 15.63
CA VAL A 58 13.79 13.20 14.92
C VAL A 58 14.95 12.21 14.83
N SER A 59 15.37 11.90 13.61
CA SER A 59 16.52 11.04 13.34
C SER A 59 17.83 11.74 13.70
N GLN A 60 18.94 10.99 13.75
CA GLN A 60 20.29 11.52 14.04
C GLN A 60 20.76 12.58 13.04
N ASP A 61 20.23 12.57 11.84
CA ASP A 61 20.49 13.55 10.78
C ASP A 61 19.62 14.83 10.90
N GLY A 62 18.80 14.95 11.95
CA GLY A 62 17.88 16.05 12.16
C GLY A 62 16.59 15.97 11.34
N THR A 63 16.43 14.98 10.49
CA THR A 63 15.20 14.79 9.71
C THR A 63 14.13 14.06 10.51
N ARG A 64 12.85 14.35 10.21
CA ARG A 64 11.73 13.66 10.81
C ARG A 64 11.48 12.33 10.11
N ARG A 65 11.42 11.24 10.88
CA ARG A 65 11.17 9.88 10.37
C ARG A 65 10.09 9.18 11.19
N THR A 66 9.44 8.20 10.59
CA THR A 66 8.48 7.36 11.31
C THR A 66 9.21 6.35 12.18
N THR A 67 8.88 6.30 13.46
CA THR A 67 9.26 5.22 14.38
C THR A 67 8.26 4.08 14.31
N ARG A 68 6.98 4.41 14.09
CA ARG A 68 5.89 3.45 13.92
C ARG A 68 4.99 3.87 12.77
N TYR A 69 4.56 2.92 11.97
CA TYR A 69 3.58 3.09 10.92
C TYR A 69 2.75 1.82 10.82
N ASP A 70 1.54 1.86 11.34
CA ASP A 70 0.64 0.72 11.37
C ASP A 70 -0.62 1.01 10.56
N ILE A 71 -1.08 0.01 9.82
CA ILE A 71 -2.38 0.00 9.15
C ILE A 71 -3.19 -1.17 9.71
N ASP A 72 -4.34 -0.88 10.30
CA ASP A 72 -5.31 -1.89 10.69
C ASP A 72 -6.18 -2.26 9.47
N LEU A 73 -5.86 -3.38 8.83
CA LEU A 73 -6.58 -3.85 7.65
C LEU A 73 -8.04 -4.24 7.93
N PHE A 74 -8.37 -4.44 9.22
CA PHE A 74 -9.75 -4.72 9.61
C PHE A 74 -10.65 -3.47 9.57
N LYS A 75 -10.05 -2.30 9.76
CA LYS A 75 -10.72 -1.01 9.63
C LYS A 75 -10.63 -0.46 8.22
N CYS A 76 -9.54 -0.74 7.51
CA CYS A 76 -9.25 -0.19 6.19
C CYS A 76 -10.34 -0.56 5.18
N ILE A 77 -10.84 0.43 4.44
CA ILE A 77 -11.84 0.25 3.38
C ILE A 77 -11.24 0.34 1.96
N TYR A 78 -9.91 0.37 1.86
CA TYR A 78 -9.18 0.41 0.57
C TYR A 78 -9.65 1.55 -0.35
N CYS A 79 -9.86 2.74 0.21
CA CYS A 79 -10.35 3.91 -0.53
C CYS A 79 -9.28 4.64 -1.34
N GLY A 80 -7.98 4.42 -1.08
CA GLY A 80 -6.85 5.04 -1.76
C GLY A 80 -6.52 6.47 -1.32
N PHE A 81 -7.27 7.08 -0.40
CA PHE A 81 -7.02 8.46 0.02
C PHE A 81 -5.64 8.67 0.65
N CYS A 82 -5.12 7.67 1.35
CA CYS A 82 -3.77 7.70 1.90
C CYS A 82 -2.69 7.81 0.81
N GLU A 83 -2.88 7.11 -0.30
CA GLU A 83 -2.01 7.16 -1.46
C GLU A 83 -2.10 8.50 -2.18
N GLU A 84 -3.31 9.04 -2.35
CA GLU A 84 -3.54 10.35 -2.99
C GLU A 84 -2.98 11.50 -2.16
N ALA A 85 -3.08 11.43 -0.83
CA ALA A 85 -2.60 12.47 0.08
C ALA A 85 -1.07 12.45 0.27
N CYS A 86 -0.37 11.42 -0.17
CA CYS A 86 1.07 11.28 0.10
C CYS A 86 1.92 12.14 -0.85
N PRO A 87 2.61 13.20 -0.35
CA PRO A 87 3.34 14.12 -1.21
C PRO A 87 4.64 13.53 -1.77
N VAL A 88 5.11 12.42 -1.23
CA VAL A 88 6.39 11.77 -1.59
C VAL A 88 6.19 10.37 -2.19
N ASP A 89 4.95 9.98 -2.46
CA ASP A 89 4.63 8.68 -3.03
C ASP A 89 5.22 7.51 -2.22
N ALA A 90 5.12 7.63 -0.88
CA ALA A 90 5.67 6.66 0.06
C ALA A 90 4.71 5.51 0.34
N ILE A 91 3.42 5.82 0.62
CA ILE A 91 2.36 4.82 0.79
C ILE A 91 1.63 4.64 -0.53
N VAL A 92 1.44 3.40 -0.96
CA VAL A 92 0.74 3.04 -2.18
C VAL A 92 -0.15 1.83 -1.94
N GLU A 93 -1.24 1.72 -2.68
CA GLU A 93 -2.03 0.50 -2.80
C GLU A 93 -1.52 -0.32 -3.99
N THR A 94 -1.46 -1.63 -3.84
CA THR A 94 -0.91 -2.55 -4.84
C THR A 94 -2.01 -3.39 -5.47
N ARG A 95 -1.65 -4.18 -6.48
CA ARG A 95 -2.56 -5.19 -7.05
C ARG A 95 -2.67 -6.48 -6.22
N LEU A 96 -1.99 -6.54 -5.07
CA LEU A 96 -2.02 -7.71 -4.19
C LEU A 96 -3.34 -7.77 -3.43
N HIS A 97 -4.08 -8.85 -3.61
CA HIS A 97 -5.37 -9.09 -2.94
C HIS A 97 -5.49 -10.52 -2.40
N GLU A 98 -4.55 -11.39 -2.75
CA GLU A 98 -4.54 -12.79 -2.33
C GLU A 98 -3.78 -12.93 -1.01
N TYR A 99 -4.41 -12.59 0.09
CA TYR A 99 -3.89 -12.77 1.44
C TYR A 99 -5.02 -13.15 2.39
N HIS A 100 -4.67 -13.84 3.45
CA HIS A 100 -5.60 -14.19 4.53
C HIS A 100 -4.87 -14.13 5.87
N MET A 101 -5.63 -14.07 6.93
CA MET A 101 -5.15 -14.02 8.30
C MET A 101 -6.06 -14.86 9.19
N GLU A 102 -5.46 -15.56 10.13
CA GLU A 102 -6.20 -16.45 11.04
C GLU A 102 -6.63 -15.72 12.31
N LYS A 103 -5.81 -14.77 12.76
CA LYS A 103 -6.02 -14.03 14.01
C LYS A 103 -6.13 -12.54 13.76
N ARG A 104 -6.98 -11.87 14.52
CA ARG A 104 -7.23 -10.44 14.39
C ARG A 104 -5.96 -9.57 14.51
N GLY A 105 -5.02 -9.91 15.37
CA GLY A 105 -3.77 -9.17 15.55
C GLY A 105 -2.84 -9.22 14.32
N GLU A 106 -2.98 -10.23 13.47
CA GLU A 106 -2.19 -10.36 12.24
C GLU A 106 -2.59 -9.32 11.18
N ASN A 107 -3.81 -8.78 11.29
CA ASN A 107 -4.33 -7.72 10.40
C ASN A 107 -3.65 -6.37 10.59
N ILE A 108 -2.83 -6.21 11.63
CA ILE A 108 -2.01 -5.01 11.79
C ILE A 108 -0.78 -5.13 10.91
N MET A 109 -0.76 -4.34 9.84
CA MET A 109 0.39 -4.21 8.96
C MET A 109 1.34 -3.18 9.53
N SER A 110 2.40 -3.67 10.20
CA SER A 110 3.45 -2.82 10.74
C SER A 110 4.34 -2.23 9.63
N LYS A 111 5.09 -1.18 9.98
CA LYS A 111 6.05 -0.53 9.09
C LYS A 111 6.96 -1.51 8.35
N ASP A 112 7.53 -2.48 9.07
CA ASP A 112 8.46 -3.46 8.48
C ASP A 112 7.78 -4.37 7.47
N LYS A 113 6.55 -4.82 7.75
CA LYS A 113 5.75 -5.60 6.79
C LYS A 113 5.44 -4.80 5.53
N LEU A 114 5.04 -3.54 5.69
CA LEU A 114 4.72 -2.64 4.58
C LEU A 114 5.94 -2.33 3.72
N LEU A 115 7.10 -2.09 4.33
CA LEU A 115 8.37 -1.91 3.62
C LEU A 115 8.81 -3.18 2.89
N GLY A 116 8.69 -4.34 3.54
CA GLY A 116 9.01 -5.62 2.91
C GLY A 116 8.14 -5.93 1.69
N ILE A 117 6.86 -5.54 1.70
CA ILE A 117 5.99 -5.61 0.51
C ILE A 117 6.49 -4.64 -0.56
N GLY A 118 6.79 -3.40 -0.20
CA GLY A 118 7.32 -2.39 -1.11
C GLY A 118 8.60 -2.86 -1.80
N GLU A 119 9.56 -3.38 -1.05
CA GLU A 119 10.82 -3.89 -1.60
C GLU A 119 10.61 -5.09 -2.55
N ARG A 120 9.76 -6.03 -2.16
CA ARG A 120 9.47 -7.23 -2.96
C ARG A 120 8.78 -6.91 -4.29
N TYR A 121 7.89 -5.94 -4.31
CA TYR A 121 7.03 -5.64 -5.45
C TYR A 121 7.29 -4.28 -6.09
N GLU A 122 8.42 -3.62 -5.77
CA GLU A 122 8.75 -2.28 -6.28
C GLU A 122 8.71 -2.20 -7.82
N ALA A 123 9.17 -3.22 -8.54
CA ALA A 123 9.13 -3.22 -9.99
C ALA A 123 7.69 -3.13 -10.54
N MET A 124 6.75 -3.87 -9.94
CA MET A 124 5.33 -3.81 -10.28
C MET A 124 4.73 -2.44 -9.90
N ILE A 125 5.01 -1.97 -8.68
CA ILE A 125 4.52 -0.69 -8.17
C ILE A 125 5.01 0.45 -9.05
N ALA A 126 6.29 0.48 -9.41
CA ALA A 126 6.86 1.51 -10.27
C ALA A 126 6.23 1.52 -11.67
N ALA A 127 5.95 0.35 -12.25
CA ALA A 127 5.27 0.24 -13.53
C ALA A 127 3.83 0.76 -13.45
N ASP A 128 3.09 0.42 -12.41
CA ASP A 128 1.72 0.90 -12.17
C ASP A 128 1.69 2.41 -11.97
N ARG A 129 2.64 2.96 -11.20
CA ARG A 129 2.78 4.42 -11.00
C ARG A 129 3.13 5.15 -12.30
N ALA A 130 4.00 4.59 -13.13
CA ALA A 130 4.33 5.15 -14.44
C ALA A 130 3.12 5.15 -15.39
N ALA A 131 2.32 4.10 -15.39
CA ALA A 131 1.10 4.01 -16.19
C ALA A 131 0.04 5.04 -15.75
N ASP A 132 0.00 5.40 -14.47
CA ASP A 132 -0.96 6.35 -13.89
C ASP A 132 -0.46 7.82 -13.93
N ALA A 133 0.81 8.07 -14.21
CA ALA A 133 1.46 9.39 -14.09
C ALA A 133 0.74 10.52 -14.83
N ARG A 134 0.12 10.24 -15.98
CA ARG A 134 -0.61 11.26 -16.77
C ARG A 134 -1.95 11.69 -16.16
N TYR A 135 -2.41 11.01 -15.12
CA TYR A 135 -3.70 11.27 -14.46
C TYR A 135 -3.54 11.83 -13.03
N ARG A 136 -2.30 12.09 -12.60
CA ARG A 136 -1.93 12.59 -11.27
C ARG A 136 -1.42 14.02 -11.32
#